data_1ac724473ba2754c35c2f5145ab9f4c6
#
_entry.id   1ac724473ba2754c35c2f5145ab9f4c6
#
_cell.length_a   1.000
_cell.length_b   1.000
_cell.length_c   1.000
_cell.angle_alpha   90.00
_cell.angle_beta   90.00
_cell.angle_gamma   90.00
#
_symmetry.space_group_name_H-M   'P 1'
#
loop_
_entity.id
_entity.type
_entity.pdbx_description
1 polymer ?
#
loop_
_entity_poly.entity_id
_entity_poly.type
_entity_poly.pdbx_seq_one_letter_code
_entity_poly.pdbx_strand_id
1 'polypeptide(L)'
;MKNLAPFFLYRIIILPPLASFLTFLCLEYDFVLALLGIDMIFFGGLFFVFAIIISTANTRRFQAIEELANLWALAMSFWQTGKRHLAEKDRVKLQYELREFFEKLRFLFHVDVVGEEAQNKLADIDVFFDEISLIIERFRTTKNISAPELACLLGWLEKMYSSFEKLLAIKENRTPRTLRIFLD
;
A
#
# COMPACT_ATOMS: atom_id res chain seq x y z
N MET A 1 6.49 -15.21 0.98
CA MET A 1 6.64 -14.58 2.31
C MET A 1 7.95 -14.92 3.04
N LYS A 2 9.01 -15.42 2.37
CA LYS A 2 10.22 -15.93 3.05
C LYS A 2 11.38 -14.93 3.22
N ASN A 3 11.32 -13.71 2.65
CA ASN A 3 12.48 -12.80 2.62
C ASN A 3 12.32 -11.45 3.34
N LEU A 4 11.25 -11.22 4.08
CA LEU A 4 11.06 -9.98 4.85
C LEU A 4 11.64 -10.03 6.28
N ALA A 5 11.81 -11.24 6.82
CA ALA A 5 12.35 -11.45 8.16
C ALA A 5 13.79 -10.93 8.36
N PRO A 6 14.76 -11.17 7.44
CA PRO A 6 16.14 -10.73 7.67
C PRO A 6 16.30 -9.21 7.68
N PHE A 7 15.51 -8.48 6.86
CA PHE A 7 15.62 -7.02 6.78
C PHE A 7 15.06 -6.31 8.04
N PHE A 8 14.03 -6.88 8.65
CA PHE A 8 13.45 -6.37 9.90
C PHE A 8 14.36 -6.68 11.09
N LEU A 9 14.92 -7.88 11.16
CA LEU A 9 15.89 -8.27 12.18
C LEU A 9 17.16 -7.40 12.13
N TYR A 10 17.66 -7.11 10.94
CA TYR A 10 18.83 -6.27 10.75
C TYR A 10 18.65 -4.87 11.33
N ARG A 11 17.50 -4.22 11.12
CA ARG A 11 17.20 -2.89 11.66
C ARG A 11 17.03 -2.88 13.18
N ILE A 12 16.37 -3.90 13.74
CA ILE A 12 16.12 -3.97 15.20
C ILE A 12 17.39 -4.35 15.97
N ILE A 13 18.25 -5.19 15.38
CA ILE A 13 19.45 -5.69 16.07
C ILE A 13 20.65 -4.75 15.92
N ILE A 14 20.79 -4.03 14.81
CA ILE A 14 21.98 -3.23 14.53
C ILE A 14 21.82 -1.76 14.95
N LEU A 15 20.65 -1.16 14.78
CA LEU A 15 20.46 0.26 15.11
C LEU A 15 20.67 0.59 16.61
N PRO A 16 20.12 -0.17 17.58
CA PRO A 16 20.35 0.12 18.99
C PRO A 16 21.80 -0.02 19.43
N PRO A 17 22.55 -1.09 19.11
CA PRO A 17 23.97 -1.16 19.49
C PRO A 17 24.84 -0.13 18.77
N LEU A 18 24.51 0.24 17.52
CA LEU A 18 25.21 1.30 16.82
C LEU A 18 25.00 2.67 17.49
N ALA A 19 23.76 2.97 17.88
CA ALA A 19 23.44 4.20 18.62
C ALA A 19 24.13 4.22 19.98
N SER A 20 24.13 3.10 20.72
CA SER A 20 24.81 2.96 22.01
C SER A 20 26.33 3.11 21.87
N PHE A 21 26.92 2.52 20.82
CA PHE A 21 28.35 2.65 20.53
C PHE A 21 28.75 4.08 20.17
N LEU A 22 27.96 4.77 19.36
CA LEU A 22 28.16 6.19 19.06
C LEU A 22 28.06 7.06 20.32
N THR A 23 27.06 6.79 21.16
CA THR A 23 26.91 7.51 22.45
C THR A 23 28.11 7.25 23.37
N PHE A 24 28.59 6.00 23.45
CA PHE A 24 29.76 5.63 24.22
C PHE A 24 31.04 6.36 23.71
N LEU A 25 31.27 6.37 22.40
CA LEU A 25 32.39 7.10 21.80
C LEU A 25 32.31 8.61 22.08
N CYS A 26 31.12 9.20 22.02
CA CYS A 26 30.93 10.61 22.36
C CYS A 26 31.25 10.90 23.83
N LEU A 27 30.96 9.98 24.75
CA LEU A 27 31.24 10.12 26.18
C LEU A 27 32.72 9.89 26.51
N GLU A 28 33.38 8.91 25.88
CA GLU A 28 34.76 8.50 26.15
C GLU A 28 35.78 9.57 25.70
N TYR A 29 35.49 10.26 24.61
CA TYR A 29 36.44 11.22 24.02
C TYR A 29 36.19 12.67 24.41
N ASP A 30 35.44 12.97 25.49
CA ASP A 30 35.11 14.35 25.93
C ASP A 30 34.61 15.28 24.79
N PHE A 31 34.17 14.67 23.68
CA PHE A 31 33.62 15.37 22.52
C PHE A 31 32.39 16.18 22.88
N VAL A 32 31.77 15.85 24.01
CA VAL A 32 30.55 16.43 24.52
C VAL A 32 30.74 17.87 24.98
N LEU A 33 31.92 18.25 25.48
CA LEU A 33 32.12 19.57 26.08
C LEU A 33 32.54 20.67 25.09
N ALA A 34 33.23 20.34 24.01
CA ALA A 34 33.64 21.31 22.99
C ALA A 34 32.52 21.72 22.01
N LEU A 35 31.49 20.88 21.87
CA LEU A 35 30.42 20.98 20.87
C LEU A 35 29.09 21.50 21.43
N LEU A 36 29.03 21.83 22.71
CA LEU A 36 27.81 22.04 23.48
C LEU A 36 26.96 23.28 23.12
N GLY A 37 27.39 24.15 22.23
CA GLY A 37 26.61 25.35 21.88
C GLY A 37 25.91 25.25 20.52
N ILE A 38 26.69 25.07 19.47
CA ILE A 38 26.18 25.17 18.08
C ILE A 38 25.83 23.78 17.51
N ASP A 39 26.60 22.77 17.89
CA ASP A 39 26.43 21.43 17.29
C ASP A 39 25.22 20.68 17.85
N MET A 40 24.82 20.91 19.11
CA MET A 40 23.61 20.35 19.68
C MET A 40 22.35 20.84 18.93
N ILE A 41 22.33 22.11 18.53
CA ILE A 41 21.21 22.68 17.76
C ILE A 41 21.22 22.10 16.35
N PHE A 42 22.42 21.95 15.76
CA PHE A 42 22.54 21.37 14.41
C PHE A 42 22.18 19.88 14.39
N PHE A 43 22.71 19.07 15.31
CA PHE A 43 22.37 17.67 15.44
C PHE A 43 20.91 17.47 15.83
N GLY A 44 20.37 18.26 16.78
CA GLY A 44 18.95 18.23 17.14
C GLY A 44 18.05 18.56 15.96
N GLY A 45 18.39 19.57 15.16
CA GLY A 45 17.68 19.92 13.93
C GLY A 45 17.74 18.81 12.90
N LEU A 46 18.89 18.17 12.71
CA LEU A 46 19.07 17.05 11.79
C LEU A 46 18.28 15.82 12.23
N PHE A 47 18.34 15.45 13.51
CA PHE A 47 17.54 14.37 14.08
C PHE A 47 16.03 14.63 13.96
N PHE A 48 15.60 15.88 14.16
CA PHE A 48 14.20 16.25 14.00
C PHE A 48 13.73 16.06 12.56
N VAL A 49 14.50 16.48 11.57
CA VAL A 49 14.20 16.27 10.15
C VAL A 49 14.12 14.77 9.81
N PHE A 50 15.08 13.97 10.28
CA PHE A 50 15.03 12.51 10.09
C PHE A 50 13.82 11.88 10.77
N ALA A 51 13.48 12.31 11.98
CA ALA A 51 12.30 11.81 12.68
C ALA A 51 11.00 12.10 11.90
N ILE A 52 10.88 13.31 11.34
CA ILE A 52 9.74 13.68 10.48
C ILE A 52 9.67 12.79 9.22
N ILE A 53 10.80 12.59 8.55
CA ILE A 53 10.87 11.76 7.33
C ILE A 53 10.45 10.32 7.64
N ILE A 54 11.01 9.73 8.71
CA ILE A 54 10.68 8.37 9.12
C ILE A 54 9.20 8.25 9.54
N SER A 55 8.70 9.21 10.31
CA SER A 55 7.30 9.28 10.73
C SER A 55 6.37 9.35 9.52
N THR A 56 6.67 10.22 8.57
CA THR A 56 5.88 10.39 7.34
C THR A 56 5.89 9.11 6.50
N ALA A 57 7.05 8.47 6.36
CA ALA A 57 7.16 7.21 5.62
C ALA A 57 6.36 6.07 6.29
N ASN A 58 6.40 5.98 7.62
CA ASN A 58 5.63 5.01 8.38
C ASN A 58 4.13 5.27 8.27
N THR A 59 3.69 6.52 8.40
CA THR A 59 2.27 6.89 8.25
C THR A 59 1.73 6.47 6.87
N ARG A 60 2.47 6.75 5.80
CA ARG A 60 2.09 6.33 4.44
C ARG A 60 2.02 4.81 4.30
N ARG A 61 2.97 4.10 4.91
CA ARG A 61 2.96 2.64 4.91
C ARG A 61 1.73 2.08 5.61
N PHE A 62 1.36 2.64 6.76
CA PHE A 62 0.15 2.23 7.48
C PHE A 62 -1.11 2.52 6.67
N GLN A 63 -1.20 3.70 6.07
CA GLN A 63 -2.31 4.05 5.17
C GLN A 63 -2.43 3.08 4.00
N ALA A 64 -1.32 2.71 3.36
CA ALA A 64 -1.33 1.75 2.26
C ALA A 64 -1.79 0.36 2.72
N ILE A 65 -1.38 -0.10 3.89
CA ILE A 65 -1.81 -1.38 4.46
C ILE A 65 -3.32 -1.34 4.77
N GLU A 66 -3.80 -0.24 5.35
CA GLU A 66 -5.21 -0.05 5.67
C GLU A 66 -6.08 -0.06 4.41
N GLU A 67 -5.71 0.71 3.37
CA GLU A 67 -6.46 0.74 2.12
C GLU A 67 -6.41 -0.61 1.38
N LEU A 68 -5.30 -1.34 1.45
CA LEU A 68 -5.20 -2.70 0.91
C LEU A 68 -6.11 -3.68 1.66
N ALA A 69 -6.18 -3.58 2.99
CA ALA A 69 -7.06 -4.40 3.80
C ALA A 69 -8.54 -4.07 3.51
N ASN A 70 -8.88 -2.79 3.36
CA ASN A 70 -10.22 -2.35 2.96
C ASN A 70 -10.59 -2.89 1.58
N LEU A 71 -9.71 -2.79 0.61
CA LEU A 71 -9.92 -3.30 -0.75
C LEU A 71 -10.17 -4.81 -0.72
N TRP A 72 -9.37 -5.57 0.05
CA TRP A 72 -9.57 -7.00 0.23
C TRP A 72 -10.92 -7.33 0.88
N ALA A 73 -11.29 -6.63 1.95
CA ALA A 73 -12.55 -6.84 2.65
C ALA A 73 -13.76 -6.56 1.74
N LEU A 74 -13.69 -5.49 0.95
CA LEU A 74 -14.72 -5.14 -0.03
C LEU A 74 -14.84 -6.20 -1.13
N ALA A 75 -13.72 -6.67 -1.68
CA ALA A 75 -13.69 -7.73 -2.69
C ALA A 75 -14.28 -9.04 -2.14
N MET A 76 -13.95 -9.39 -0.90
CA MET A 76 -14.54 -10.57 -0.24
C MET A 76 -16.04 -10.42 0.01
N SER A 77 -16.50 -9.24 0.42
CA SER A 77 -17.93 -8.95 0.58
C SER A 77 -18.67 -9.02 -0.74
N PHE A 78 -18.08 -8.45 -1.78
CA PHE A 78 -18.59 -8.52 -3.16
C PHE A 78 -18.69 -9.97 -3.63
N TRP A 79 -17.64 -10.78 -3.45
CA TRP A 79 -17.61 -12.20 -3.77
C TRP A 79 -18.69 -12.98 -3.00
N GLN A 80 -18.78 -12.79 -1.68
CA GLN A 80 -19.72 -13.51 -0.82
C GLN A 80 -21.17 -13.26 -1.22
N THR A 81 -21.51 -12.04 -1.63
CA THR A 81 -22.86 -11.70 -2.08
C THR A 81 -23.06 -12.14 -3.52
N GLY A 82 -22.12 -11.84 -4.40
CA GLY A 82 -22.22 -12.19 -5.83
C GLY A 82 -22.40 -13.70 -6.06
N LYS A 83 -21.65 -14.54 -5.34
CA LYS A 83 -21.75 -16.00 -5.50
C LYS A 83 -23.13 -16.59 -5.22
N ARG A 84 -23.99 -15.89 -4.46
CA ARG A 84 -25.36 -16.38 -4.16
C ARG A 84 -26.30 -16.22 -5.34
N HIS A 85 -26.03 -15.25 -6.20
CA HIS A 85 -26.91 -14.84 -7.30
C HIS A 85 -26.39 -15.23 -8.68
N LEU A 86 -25.14 -15.68 -8.76
CA LEU A 86 -24.49 -16.08 -10.02
C LEU A 86 -24.71 -17.55 -10.37
N ALA A 87 -24.93 -17.82 -11.66
CA ALA A 87 -24.77 -19.14 -12.21
C ALA A 87 -23.33 -19.64 -12.05
N GLU A 88 -23.13 -20.97 -12.02
CA GLU A 88 -21.82 -21.58 -11.76
C GLU A 88 -20.73 -21.05 -12.69
N LYS A 89 -21.03 -20.87 -13.98
CA LYS A 89 -20.10 -20.33 -14.98
C LYS A 89 -19.64 -18.91 -14.65
N ASP A 90 -20.58 -18.05 -14.28
CA ASP A 90 -20.27 -16.65 -13.97
C ASP A 90 -19.57 -16.52 -12.59
N ARG A 91 -19.85 -17.45 -11.69
CA ARG A 91 -19.16 -17.57 -10.39
C ARG A 91 -17.67 -17.88 -10.56
N VAL A 92 -17.35 -18.87 -11.42
CA VAL A 92 -15.96 -19.20 -11.74
C VAL A 92 -15.26 -18.02 -12.41
N LYS A 93 -15.95 -17.34 -13.35
CA LYS A 93 -15.42 -16.14 -14.00
C LYS A 93 -15.12 -15.05 -12.97
N LEU A 94 -16.07 -14.71 -12.11
CA LEU A 94 -15.86 -13.69 -11.07
C LEU A 94 -14.69 -14.02 -10.14
N GLN A 95 -14.56 -15.27 -9.74
CA GLN A 95 -13.43 -15.71 -8.90
C GLN A 95 -12.09 -15.53 -9.62
N TYR A 96 -12.04 -15.86 -10.91
CA TYR A 96 -10.84 -15.68 -11.73
C TYR A 96 -10.48 -14.20 -11.86
N GLU A 97 -11.44 -13.34 -12.20
CA GLU A 97 -11.22 -11.89 -12.34
C GLU A 97 -10.72 -11.24 -11.05
N LEU A 98 -11.33 -11.58 -9.90
CA LEU A 98 -10.87 -11.08 -8.60
C LEU A 98 -9.45 -11.53 -8.28
N ARG A 99 -9.10 -12.78 -8.57
CA ARG A 99 -7.75 -13.29 -8.36
C ARG A 99 -6.74 -12.57 -9.26
N GLU A 100 -7.06 -12.43 -10.54
CA GLU A 100 -6.20 -11.73 -11.51
C GLU A 100 -6.00 -10.27 -11.13
N PHE A 101 -7.05 -9.59 -10.66
CA PHE A 101 -6.96 -8.24 -10.13
C PHE A 101 -5.93 -8.12 -9.00
N PHE A 102 -5.98 -9.01 -7.99
CA PHE A 102 -5.02 -8.97 -6.89
C PHE A 102 -3.59 -9.33 -7.31
N GLU A 103 -3.42 -10.20 -8.30
CA GLU A 103 -2.09 -10.48 -8.86
C GLU A 103 -1.53 -9.26 -9.63
N LYS A 104 -2.36 -8.59 -10.44
CA LYS A 104 -1.98 -7.33 -11.12
C LYS A 104 -1.65 -6.22 -10.12
N LEU A 105 -2.47 -6.10 -9.08
CA LEU A 105 -2.24 -5.15 -7.99
C LEU A 105 -0.92 -5.43 -7.27
N ARG A 106 -0.66 -6.69 -6.93
CA ARG A 106 0.61 -7.11 -6.31
C ARG A 106 1.80 -6.76 -7.18
N PHE A 107 1.73 -7.02 -8.48
CA PHE A 107 2.78 -6.66 -9.43
C PHE A 107 2.99 -5.16 -9.47
N LEU A 108 1.92 -4.36 -9.58
CA LEU A 108 1.97 -2.91 -9.62
C LEU A 108 2.67 -2.30 -8.40
N PHE A 109 2.50 -2.90 -7.21
CA PHE A 109 3.08 -2.38 -5.96
C PHE A 109 4.43 -3.02 -5.60
N HIS A 110 4.78 -4.16 -6.16
CA HIS A 110 6.04 -4.86 -5.83
C HIS A 110 7.21 -4.38 -6.69
N VAL A 111 6.96 -4.03 -7.93
CA VAL A 111 7.99 -3.61 -8.88
C VAL A 111 7.93 -2.09 -9.01
N ASP A 112 9.10 -1.42 -9.02
CA ASP A 112 9.22 -0.01 -9.40
C ASP A 112 8.98 0.13 -10.92
N VAL A 113 7.80 -0.29 -11.36
CA VAL A 113 7.36 -0.16 -12.75
C VAL A 113 7.15 1.31 -13.01
N VAL A 114 8.02 1.88 -13.86
CA VAL A 114 7.95 3.28 -14.27
C VAL A 114 7.78 3.29 -15.80
N GLY A 115 6.89 4.14 -16.30
CA GLY A 115 6.72 4.35 -17.74
C GLY A 115 5.57 3.55 -18.34
N GLU A 116 5.74 3.12 -19.58
CA GLU A 116 4.69 2.53 -20.43
C GLU A 116 4.10 1.24 -19.83
N GLU A 117 4.94 0.42 -19.19
CA GLU A 117 4.47 -0.82 -18.55
C GLU A 117 3.54 -0.57 -17.37
N ALA A 118 3.80 0.49 -16.58
CA ALA A 118 2.91 0.89 -15.50
C ALA A 118 1.55 1.36 -16.05
N GLN A 119 1.54 2.13 -17.13
CA GLN A 119 0.32 2.60 -17.78
C GLN A 119 -0.50 1.44 -18.35
N ASN A 120 0.15 0.46 -18.98
CA ASN A 120 -0.52 -0.74 -19.49
C ASN A 120 -1.17 -1.55 -18.35
N LYS A 121 -0.50 -1.69 -17.21
CA LYS A 121 -1.07 -2.38 -16.05
C LYS A 121 -2.21 -1.62 -15.38
N LEU A 122 -2.18 -0.29 -15.41
CA LEU A 122 -3.31 0.53 -14.95
C LEU A 122 -4.51 0.35 -15.87
N ALA A 123 -4.32 0.39 -17.18
CA ALA A 123 -5.37 0.14 -18.15
C ALA A 123 -5.99 -1.27 -17.97
N ASP A 124 -5.18 -2.28 -17.67
CA ASP A 124 -5.66 -3.64 -17.35
C ASP A 124 -6.56 -3.67 -16.09
N ILE A 125 -6.29 -2.80 -15.11
CA ILE A 125 -7.10 -2.71 -13.90
C ILE A 125 -8.42 -1.96 -14.17
N ASP A 126 -8.41 -0.94 -15.00
CA ASP A 126 -9.64 -0.27 -15.45
C ASP A 126 -10.56 -1.24 -16.19
N VAL A 127 -10.00 -2.07 -17.09
CA VAL A 127 -10.77 -3.15 -17.75
C VAL A 127 -11.38 -4.12 -16.74
N PHE A 128 -10.69 -4.44 -15.64
CA PHE A 128 -11.27 -5.26 -14.58
C PHE A 128 -12.53 -4.62 -13.99
N PHE A 129 -12.49 -3.32 -13.63
CA PHE A 129 -13.65 -2.63 -13.08
C PHE A 129 -14.82 -2.57 -14.07
N ASP A 130 -14.54 -2.39 -15.35
CA ASP A 130 -15.54 -2.44 -16.43
C ASP A 130 -16.18 -3.82 -16.53
N GLU A 131 -15.39 -4.90 -16.51
CA GLU A 131 -15.91 -6.28 -16.55
C GLU A 131 -16.78 -6.62 -15.35
N ILE A 132 -16.38 -6.19 -14.15
CA ILE A 132 -17.20 -6.37 -12.94
C ILE A 132 -18.50 -5.58 -13.04
N SER A 133 -18.46 -4.36 -13.58
CA SER A 133 -19.66 -3.56 -13.83
C SER A 133 -20.64 -4.26 -14.78
N LEU A 134 -20.14 -4.90 -15.83
CA LEU A 134 -20.95 -5.71 -16.75
C LEU A 134 -21.55 -6.94 -16.06
N ILE A 135 -20.84 -7.57 -15.13
CA ILE A 135 -21.37 -8.68 -14.32
C ILE A 135 -22.54 -8.18 -13.45
N ILE A 136 -22.39 -7.02 -12.81
CA ILE A 136 -23.46 -6.41 -12.01
C ILE A 136 -24.69 -6.07 -12.87
N GLU A 137 -24.50 -5.53 -14.07
CA GLU A 137 -25.62 -5.24 -14.98
C GLU A 137 -26.38 -6.51 -15.39
N ARG A 138 -25.68 -7.64 -15.55
CA ARG A 138 -26.35 -8.94 -15.76
C ARG A 138 -27.20 -9.38 -14.57
N PHE A 139 -26.79 -9.10 -13.35
CA PHE A 139 -27.63 -9.33 -12.16
C PHE A 139 -28.95 -8.55 -12.24
N ARG A 140 -28.88 -7.31 -12.69
CA ARG A 140 -30.04 -6.44 -12.86
C ARG A 140 -31.01 -7.02 -13.89
N THR A 141 -30.48 -7.52 -15.00
CA THR A 141 -31.33 -8.06 -16.10
C THR A 141 -31.95 -9.42 -15.78
N THR A 142 -31.28 -10.25 -15.00
CA THR A 142 -31.77 -11.61 -14.64
C THR A 142 -32.83 -11.59 -13.53
N LYS A 143 -33.12 -10.44 -12.91
CA LYS A 143 -34.08 -10.26 -11.79
C LYS A 143 -33.83 -11.20 -10.59
N ASN A 144 -32.68 -11.80 -10.48
CA ASN A 144 -32.33 -12.74 -9.40
C ASN A 144 -31.80 -12.03 -8.15
N ILE A 145 -31.73 -10.70 -8.15
CA ILE A 145 -31.20 -9.90 -7.06
C ILE A 145 -32.21 -8.81 -6.68
N SER A 146 -32.35 -8.54 -5.38
CA SER A 146 -33.17 -7.44 -4.91
C SER A 146 -32.50 -6.08 -5.16
N ALA A 147 -33.31 -5.03 -5.29
CA ALA A 147 -32.76 -3.67 -5.50
C ALA A 147 -31.79 -3.21 -4.38
N PRO A 148 -32.03 -3.50 -3.09
CA PRO A 148 -31.05 -3.18 -2.03
C PRO A 148 -29.74 -3.94 -2.17
N GLU A 149 -29.76 -5.21 -2.54
CA GLU A 149 -28.54 -6.02 -2.74
C GLU A 149 -27.74 -5.53 -3.94
N LEU A 150 -28.42 -5.16 -5.02
CA LEU A 150 -27.80 -4.55 -6.19
C LEU A 150 -27.11 -3.23 -5.81
N ALA A 151 -27.77 -2.37 -5.03
CA ALA A 151 -27.20 -1.13 -4.53
C ALA A 151 -25.97 -1.38 -3.65
N CYS A 152 -25.98 -2.42 -2.82
CA CYS A 152 -24.82 -2.84 -2.03
C CYS A 152 -23.64 -3.25 -2.91
N LEU A 153 -23.87 -4.06 -3.96
CA LEU A 153 -22.83 -4.50 -4.89
C LEU A 153 -22.19 -3.31 -5.61
N LEU A 154 -22.99 -2.38 -6.11
CA LEU A 154 -22.50 -1.16 -6.75
C LEU A 154 -21.71 -0.31 -5.76
N GLY A 155 -22.21 -0.14 -4.54
CA GLY A 155 -21.50 0.63 -3.51
C GLY A 155 -20.17 -0.02 -3.07
N TRP A 156 -20.06 -1.35 -3.08
CA TRP A 156 -18.78 -2.02 -2.84
C TRP A 156 -17.82 -1.85 -4.00
N LEU A 157 -18.29 -1.93 -5.24
CA LEU A 157 -17.45 -1.70 -6.42
C LEU A 157 -16.88 -0.27 -6.43
N GLU A 158 -17.73 0.73 -6.17
CA GLU A 158 -17.32 2.12 -6.07
C GLU A 158 -16.27 2.34 -4.97
N LYS A 159 -16.48 1.72 -3.79
CA LYS A 159 -15.51 1.77 -2.69
C LYS A 159 -14.20 1.05 -3.01
N MET A 160 -14.27 -0.09 -3.73
CA MET A 160 -13.07 -0.79 -4.20
C MET A 160 -12.26 0.10 -5.14
N TYR A 161 -12.92 0.77 -6.09
CA TYR A 161 -12.28 1.72 -6.99
C TYR A 161 -11.65 2.88 -6.22
N SER A 162 -12.39 3.48 -5.28
CA SER A 162 -11.87 4.55 -4.43
C SER A 162 -10.65 4.13 -3.60
N SER A 163 -10.66 2.93 -3.01
CA SER A 163 -9.49 2.40 -2.26
C SER A 163 -8.30 2.13 -3.18
N PHE A 164 -8.55 1.66 -4.40
CA PHE A 164 -7.51 1.48 -5.42
C PHE A 164 -6.87 2.83 -5.81
N GLU A 165 -7.67 3.86 -6.09
CA GLU A 165 -7.19 5.20 -6.41
C GLU A 165 -6.33 5.80 -5.28
N LYS A 166 -6.74 5.60 -4.01
CA LYS A 166 -5.95 6.04 -2.86
C LYS A 166 -4.60 5.31 -2.77
N LEU A 167 -4.60 3.99 -3.01
CA LEU A 167 -3.36 3.21 -3.07
C LEU A 167 -2.43 3.73 -4.17
N LEU A 168 -2.99 4.05 -5.34
CA LEU A 168 -2.24 4.63 -6.45
C LEU A 168 -1.65 5.99 -6.09
N ALA A 169 -2.45 6.87 -5.48
CA ALA A 169 -2.00 8.17 -5.00
C ALA A 169 -0.86 8.05 -3.95
N ILE A 170 -0.94 7.07 -3.04
CA ILE A 170 0.13 6.79 -2.08
C ILE A 170 1.40 6.32 -2.80
N LYS A 171 1.26 5.51 -3.85
CA LYS A 171 2.39 5.05 -4.67
C LYS A 171 3.05 6.19 -5.43
N GLU A 172 2.27 7.05 -6.07
CA GLU A 172 2.77 8.18 -6.88
C GLU A 172 3.42 9.26 -6.02
N ASN A 173 2.86 9.53 -4.84
CA ASN A 173 3.39 10.49 -3.87
C ASN A 173 4.56 9.91 -3.05
N ARG A 174 5.29 8.93 -3.57
CA ARG A 174 6.52 8.43 -2.95
C ARG A 174 7.50 9.58 -2.71
N THR A 175 8.30 9.39 -1.67
CA THR A 175 9.39 10.30 -1.24
C THR A 175 10.05 10.98 -2.44
N PRO A 176 10.17 12.31 -2.45
CA PRO A 176 10.81 13.05 -3.54
C PRO A 176 12.11 12.36 -3.97
N ARG A 177 12.36 12.27 -5.28
CA ARG A 177 13.58 11.63 -5.83
C ARG A 177 14.86 12.15 -5.17
N THR A 178 14.85 13.41 -4.77
CA THR A 178 15.94 14.06 -4.03
C THR A 178 16.27 13.41 -2.68
N LEU A 179 15.27 12.89 -1.96
CA LEU A 179 15.49 12.16 -0.69
C LEU A 179 15.91 10.70 -0.91
N ARG A 180 15.60 10.11 -2.06
CA ARG A 180 16.03 8.76 -2.43
C ARG A 180 17.54 8.70 -2.64
N ILE A 181 18.13 9.77 -3.23
CA ILE A 181 19.59 9.89 -3.45
C ILE A 181 20.39 9.95 -2.14
N PHE A 182 19.75 10.35 -1.03
CA PHE A 182 20.40 10.39 0.29
C PHE A 182 20.21 9.11 1.11
N LEU A 183 19.38 8.16 0.63
CA LEU A 183 19.03 6.91 1.33
C LEU A 183 19.58 5.65 0.64
N ASP A 184 20.04 5.76 -0.60
CA ASP A 184 20.81 4.76 -1.35
C ASP A 184 22.32 4.98 -1.15
#